data_b73d2b344e8d111dc415330586170760
#
_entry.id   b73d2b344e8d111dc415330586170760
#
_cell.length_a   1.000
_cell.length_b   1.000
_cell.length_c   1.000
_cell.angle_alpha   90.00
_cell.angle_beta   90.00
_cell.angle_gamma   90.00
#
_symmetry.space_group_name_H-M   'P 1'
#
loop_
_entity.id
_entity.type
_entity.pdbx_description
1 polymer ?
#
loop_
_entity_poly.entity_id
_entity_poly.type
_entity_poly.pdbx_seq_one_letter_code
_entity_poly.pdbx_strand_id
1 'polypeptide(L)' 'MDISTLSRLRSIYQVLTSAQHAQLMAIARCDNQQLSMPLCESLVALGLIRLAGNKYFMTEDGRYIASLR' A
#
# COMPACT_ATOMS: atom_id res chain seq x y z
N MET A 1 -5.61 14.78 -9.51
CA MET A 1 -4.92 14.67 -8.19
C MET A 1 -4.23 16.00 -7.91
N ASP A 2 -4.45 16.56 -6.75
CA ASP A 2 -3.89 17.88 -6.45
C ASP A 2 -2.46 17.74 -5.87
N ILE A 3 -1.80 18.91 -5.74
CA ILE A 3 -0.41 18.95 -5.27
C ILE A 3 -0.27 18.43 -3.84
N SER A 4 -1.24 18.72 -2.99
CA SER A 4 -1.22 18.27 -1.59
C SER A 4 -1.24 16.75 -1.50
N THR A 5 -2.08 16.11 -2.30
CA THR A 5 -2.17 14.66 -2.34
C THR A 5 -0.86 14.04 -2.84
N LEU A 6 -0.28 14.60 -3.89
CA LEU A 6 0.99 14.12 -4.43
C LEU A 6 2.11 14.25 -3.41
N SER A 7 2.15 15.38 -2.71
CA SER A 7 3.17 15.62 -1.69
C SER A 7 3.08 14.59 -0.56
N ARG A 8 1.85 14.30 -0.11
CA ARG A 8 1.61 13.32 0.93
C ARG A 8 2.04 11.93 0.48
N LEU A 9 1.70 11.55 -0.75
CA LEU A 9 2.05 10.22 -1.28
C LEU A 9 3.55 10.07 -1.43
N ARG A 10 4.25 11.13 -1.84
CA ARG A 10 5.70 11.09 -1.90
C ARG A 10 6.33 10.86 -0.54
N SER A 11 5.81 11.55 0.48
CA SER A 11 6.30 11.38 1.84
C SER A 11 6.08 9.95 2.32
N ILE A 12 4.91 9.38 2.04
CA ILE A 12 4.61 7.99 2.39
C ILE A 12 5.60 7.05 1.69
N TYR A 13 5.84 7.27 0.41
CA TYR A 13 6.76 6.43 -0.36
C TYR A 13 8.17 6.46 0.22
N GLN A 14 8.63 7.62 0.66
CA GLN A 14 9.97 7.77 1.19
C GLN A 14 10.16 7.04 2.53
N VAL A 15 9.11 6.95 3.34
CA VAL A 15 9.21 6.27 4.64
C VAL A 15 8.81 4.80 4.57
N LEU A 16 8.33 4.37 3.42
CA LEU A 16 7.90 2.99 3.23
C LEU A 16 9.12 2.07 3.22
N THR A 17 9.10 1.04 4.07
CA THR A 17 10.20 0.08 4.11
C THR A 17 10.13 -0.86 2.90
N SER A 18 11.25 -1.54 2.61
CA SER A 18 11.27 -2.55 1.55
C SER A 18 10.25 -3.65 1.81
N ALA A 19 10.10 -4.06 3.06
CA ALA A 19 9.13 -5.09 3.43
C ALA A 19 7.70 -4.61 3.17
N GLN A 20 7.39 -3.36 3.54
CA GLN A 20 6.07 -2.80 3.29
C GLN A 20 5.79 -2.69 1.79
N HIS A 21 6.77 -2.24 1.03
CA HIS A 21 6.61 -2.12 -0.43
C HIS A 21 6.39 -3.48 -1.07
N ALA A 22 7.16 -4.49 -0.65
CA ALA A 22 7.01 -5.85 -1.15
C ALA A 22 5.62 -6.40 -0.83
N GLN A 23 5.12 -6.13 0.38
CA GLN A 23 3.78 -6.58 0.77
C GLN A 23 2.71 -5.88 -0.08
N LEU A 24 2.88 -4.59 -0.34
CA LEU A 24 1.96 -3.85 -1.18
C LEU A 24 1.92 -4.44 -2.59
N MET A 25 3.08 -4.78 -3.14
CA MET A 25 3.16 -5.40 -4.47
C MET A 25 2.51 -6.78 -4.50
N ALA A 26 2.66 -7.55 -3.42
CA ALA A 26 2.02 -8.86 -3.32
C ALA A 26 0.50 -8.72 -3.33
N ILE A 27 -0.03 -7.73 -2.62
CA ILE A 27 -1.46 -7.46 -2.62
C ILE A 27 -1.93 -7.03 -4.01
N ALA A 28 -1.12 -6.21 -4.69
CA ALA A 28 -1.45 -5.76 -6.05
C ALA A 28 -1.55 -6.93 -7.02
N ARG A 29 -0.76 -7.99 -6.79
CA ARG A 29 -0.78 -9.19 -7.63
C ARG A 29 -1.77 -10.24 -7.12
N CYS A 30 -2.55 -9.90 -6.11
CA CYS A 30 -3.50 -10.83 -5.49
C CYS A 30 -2.84 -12.08 -4.92
N ASP A 31 -1.61 -11.94 -4.44
CA ASP A 31 -0.87 -13.05 -3.85
C ASP A 31 -1.20 -13.10 -2.36
N ASN A 32 -2.14 -13.97 -2.00
CA ASN A 32 -2.62 -14.07 -0.63
C ASN A 32 -1.78 -14.98 0.25
N GLN A 33 -0.75 -15.62 -0.30
CA GLN A 33 0.04 -16.59 0.45
C GLN A 33 1.16 -15.95 1.26
N GLN A 34 1.51 -14.72 0.94
CA GLN A 34 2.65 -14.03 1.52
C GLN A 34 2.22 -12.86 2.42
N LEU A 35 0.98 -12.86 2.88
CA LEU A 35 0.47 -11.74 3.66
C LEU A 35 0.95 -11.80 5.09
N SER A 36 1.49 -10.68 5.56
CA SER A 36 1.91 -10.50 6.94
C SER A 36 0.96 -9.52 7.61
N MET A 37 0.32 -9.94 8.70
CA MET A 37 -0.65 -9.08 9.38
C MET A 37 -0.07 -7.75 9.82
N PRO A 38 1.13 -7.69 10.46
CA PRO A 38 1.68 -6.40 10.85
C PRO A 38 1.92 -5.47 9.66
N LEU A 39 2.38 -6.02 8.52
CA LEU A 39 2.60 -5.21 7.33
C LEU A 39 1.28 -4.74 6.73
N CYS A 40 0.29 -5.62 6.68
CA CYS A 40 -1.03 -5.25 6.16
C CYS A 40 -1.66 -4.15 7.02
N GLU A 41 -1.57 -4.27 8.34
CA GLU A 41 -2.10 -3.25 9.23
C GLU A 41 -1.42 -1.90 9.03
N SER A 42 -0.10 -1.91 8.85
CA SER A 42 0.65 -0.70 8.52
C SER A 42 0.13 -0.05 7.24
N LEU A 43 -0.05 -0.86 6.21
CA LEU A 43 -0.50 -0.36 4.91
C LEU A 43 -1.92 0.19 4.98
N VAL A 44 -2.80 -0.44 5.77
CA VAL A 44 -4.14 0.08 5.99
C VAL A 44 -4.08 1.43 6.69
N ALA A 45 -3.22 1.54 7.71
CA ALA A 45 -3.05 2.79 8.45
C ALA A 45 -2.54 3.91 7.55
N LEU A 46 -1.71 3.58 6.56
CA LEU A 46 -1.20 4.55 5.60
C LEU A 46 -2.22 4.89 4.50
N GLY A 47 -3.33 4.16 4.44
CA GLY A 47 -4.34 4.40 3.43
C GLY A 47 -4.01 3.82 2.06
N LEU A 48 -3.07 2.90 2.00
CA LEU A 48 -2.64 2.31 0.73
C LEU A 48 -3.45 1.09 0.33
N ILE A 49 -4.03 0.41 1.32
CA ILE A 49 -4.92 -0.71 1.08
C ILE A 49 -6.11 -0.58 2.02
N ARG A 50 -7.15 -1.36 1.73
CA ARG A 50 -8.32 -1.44 2.62
C ARG A 50 -8.73 -2.88 2.77
N LEU A 51 -9.31 -3.18 3.90
CA LEU A 51 -9.85 -4.51 4.18
C LEU A 51 -11.36 -4.49 3.93
N ALA A 52 -11.82 -5.41 3.11
CA ALA A 52 -13.24 -5.57 2.84
C ALA A 52 -13.55 -7.06 2.92
N GLY A 53 -14.39 -7.44 3.90
CA GLY A 53 -14.61 -8.84 4.18
C GLY A 53 -13.32 -9.50 4.64
N ASN A 54 -12.87 -10.52 3.93
CA ASN A 54 -11.65 -11.23 4.26
C ASN A 54 -10.49 -10.91 3.31
N LYS A 55 -10.64 -9.87 2.49
CA LYS A 55 -9.64 -9.58 1.46
C LYS A 55 -9.18 -8.15 1.56
N TYR A 56 -7.91 -7.94 1.20
CA TYR A 56 -7.33 -6.62 1.08
C TYR A 56 -7.40 -6.14 -0.35
N PHE A 57 -7.72 -4.86 -0.53
CA PHE A 57 -7.80 -4.25 -1.84
C PHE A 57 -6.93 -3.01 -1.89
N MET A 58 -6.33 -2.76 -3.05
CA MET A 58 -5.55 -1.56 -3.28
C MET A 58 -6.46 -0.35 -3.34
N THR A 59 -6.07 0.72 -2.68
CA THR A 59 -6.70 2.02 -2.87
C THR A 59 -6.04 2.72 -4.05
N GLU A 60 -6.59 3.85 -4.49
CA GLU A 60 -5.94 4.65 -5.52
C GLU A 60 -4.53 5.06 -5.09
N ASP A 61 -4.40 5.47 -3.83
CA ASP A 61 -3.10 5.85 -3.28
C ASP A 61 -2.12 4.68 -3.33
N GLY A 62 -2.61 3.48 -2.97
CA GLY A 62 -1.77 2.28 -3.02
C GLY A 62 -1.31 1.96 -4.42
N ARG A 63 -2.19 2.11 -5.40
CA ARG A 63 -1.83 1.87 -6.80
C ARG A 63 -0.78 2.85 -7.27
N TYR A 64 -0.91 4.11 -6.88
CA TYR A 64 0.07 5.12 -7.25
C TYR A 64 1.44 4.77 -6.66
N ILE A 65 1.49 4.44 -5.37
CA ILE A 65 2.73 4.07 -4.70
C ILE A 65 3.36 2.83 -5.34
N ALA A 66 2.54 1.82 -5.64
CA ALA A 66 3.02 0.59 -6.25
C ALA A 66 3.62 0.82 -7.64
N SER A 67 3.19 1.86 -8.33
CA SER A 67 3.71 2.19 -9.66
C SER A 67 5.00 2.99 -9.62
N LEU A 68 5.39 3.49 -8.45
CA LEU A 68 6.61 4.29 -8.29
C LEU A 68 7.83 3.40 -8.12
N ARG A 69 8.36 2.91 -9.21
CA ARG A 69 9.55 2.08 -9.16
C ARG A 69 10.57 2.51 -10.15
#